data_e646ca609ed862f8ab16265762a946b1
#
_entry.id   e646ca609ed862f8ab16265762a946b1
#
_cell.length_a   1.000
_cell.length_b   1.000
_cell.length_c   1.000
_cell.angle_alpha   90.00
_cell.angle_beta   90.00
_cell.angle_gamma   90.00
#
_symmetry.space_group_name_H-M   'P 1'
#
loop_
_entity.id
_entity.type
_entity.pdbx_description
1 polymer ?
#
loop_
_entity_poly.entity_id
_entity_poly.type
_entity_poly.pdbx_seq_one_letter_code
_entity_poly.pdbx_strand_id
1 'polypeptide(L)'
;MKKLLVLIMAALMILAMAVAGCGGDDKKADNGSTPHKEKLVIGTDADINNLNLQKQQDAANNVILKNTHQTLVFFNNGSQGKERFGPGLATDWKFVDDTHIIMNLRKDVYFNDGKKTPMTADDVKFTLDMAMKNVIKSALAGYVKSTVKDKYQIEIEISSYNNEFIQSLSSVPLSIQSKKAYDDGVKEPWLIGTGPYKYDKWVQGEYCRLTKVKDYWGNNLP
;
A
#
# COMPACT_ATOMS: atom_id res chain seq x y z
N MET A 1 -56.97 42.77 -29.61
CA MET A 1 -56.59 41.55 -30.36
C MET A 1 -55.10 41.19 -30.14
N LYS A 2 -54.14 42.08 -30.32
CA LYS A 2 -52.69 41.75 -30.16
C LYS A 2 -52.31 41.27 -28.76
N LYS A 3 -52.86 41.84 -27.67
CA LYS A 3 -52.59 41.42 -26.30
C LYS A 3 -53.12 40.02 -25.94
N LEU A 4 -54.24 39.64 -26.52
CA LEU A 4 -54.87 38.32 -26.34
C LEU A 4 -54.10 37.23 -27.07
N LEU A 5 -53.48 37.55 -28.21
CA LEU A 5 -52.69 36.62 -29.00
C LEU A 5 -51.34 36.30 -28.28
N VAL A 6 -50.71 37.28 -27.61
CA VAL A 6 -49.49 37.11 -26.83
C VAL A 6 -49.73 36.26 -25.58
N LEU A 7 -50.88 36.42 -24.92
CA LEU A 7 -51.27 35.61 -23.76
C LEU A 7 -51.55 34.14 -24.16
N ILE A 8 -52.14 33.90 -25.31
CA ILE A 8 -52.38 32.53 -25.83
C ILE A 8 -51.08 31.86 -26.22
N MET A 9 -50.13 32.59 -26.85
CA MET A 9 -48.79 32.03 -27.16
C MET A 9 -47.98 31.73 -25.91
N ALA A 10 -48.03 32.57 -24.89
CA ALA A 10 -47.33 32.31 -23.60
C ALA A 10 -47.93 31.10 -22.86
N ALA A 11 -49.24 30.92 -22.87
CA ALA A 11 -49.92 29.75 -22.29
C ALA A 11 -49.57 28.45 -23.02
N LEU A 12 -49.46 28.49 -24.35
CA LEU A 12 -49.05 27.34 -25.17
C LEU A 12 -47.58 26.92 -24.95
N MET A 13 -46.66 27.88 -24.70
CA MET A 13 -45.28 27.56 -24.36
C MET A 13 -45.16 26.92 -22.97
N ILE A 14 -45.95 27.33 -21.99
CA ILE A 14 -45.94 26.72 -20.64
C ILE A 14 -46.51 25.29 -20.69
N LEU A 15 -47.51 25.05 -21.53
CA LEU A 15 -48.13 23.72 -21.71
C LEU A 15 -47.18 22.73 -22.43
N ALA A 16 -46.32 23.23 -23.33
CA ALA A 16 -45.32 22.41 -24.03
C ALA A 16 -44.17 21.94 -23.12
N MET A 17 -43.86 22.69 -22.06
CA MET A 17 -42.85 22.27 -21.06
C MET A 17 -43.37 21.25 -20.05
N ALA A 18 -44.67 21.12 -19.87
CA ALA A 18 -45.27 20.15 -18.94
C ALA A 18 -45.39 18.71 -19.50
N VAL A 19 -45.20 18.52 -20.82
CA VAL A 19 -45.35 17.20 -21.47
C VAL A 19 -43.98 16.53 -21.74
N ALA A 20 -42.86 17.25 -21.55
CA ALA A 20 -41.51 16.74 -21.76
C ALA A 20 -40.85 16.17 -20.49
N GLY A 21 -41.57 16.03 -19.38
CA GLY A 21 -41.05 15.52 -18.12
C GLY A 21 -41.95 14.46 -17.53
N CYS A 22 -41.67 13.22 -17.81
CA CYS A 22 -41.88 11.98 -17.05
C CYS A 22 -42.35 10.83 -17.96
N GLY A 23 -41.42 10.33 -18.73
CA GLY A 23 -41.39 8.92 -19.08
C GLY A 23 -40.58 8.21 -18.02
N GLY A 24 -41.15 7.94 -16.85
CA GLY A 24 -40.56 7.08 -15.85
C GLY A 24 -40.82 5.64 -16.28
N ASP A 25 -39.84 5.01 -16.91
CA ASP A 25 -39.70 3.56 -16.85
C ASP A 25 -39.39 3.19 -15.40
N ASP A 26 -40.33 2.55 -14.74
CA ASP A 26 -40.15 1.79 -13.51
C ASP A 26 -39.17 0.64 -13.77
N LYS A 27 -37.90 0.98 -13.94
CA LYS A 27 -36.80 0.01 -13.74
C LYS A 27 -36.73 -0.22 -12.25
N LYS A 28 -37.21 -1.39 -11.83
CA LYS A 28 -36.87 -1.99 -10.54
C LYS A 28 -35.42 -1.59 -10.20
N ALA A 29 -35.22 -0.99 -9.03
CA ALA A 29 -33.89 -0.83 -8.47
C ALA A 29 -33.25 -2.23 -8.41
N ASP A 30 -32.49 -2.55 -9.43
CA ASP A 30 -31.57 -3.66 -9.39
C ASP A 30 -30.57 -3.27 -8.28
N ASN A 31 -30.55 -4.05 -7.22
CA ASN A 31 -29.48 -4.02 -6.21
C ASN A 31 -28.19 -4.50 -6.90
N GLY A 32 -27.85 -3.83 -7.99
CA GLY A 32 -26.67 -4.07 -8.78
C GLY A 32 -25.44 -3.68 -7.97
N SER A 33 -24.73 -4.68 -7.51
CA SER A 33 -23.30 -4.57 -7.25
C SER A 33 -22.70 -3.70 -8.36
N THR A 34 -22.13 -2.54 -8.00
CA THR A 34 -21.35 -1.71 -8.93
C THR A 34 -20.39 -2.64 -9.68
N PRO A 35 -20.40 -2.63 -11.03
CA PRO A 35 -19.54 -3.52 -11.80
C PRO A 35 -18.10 -3.26 -11.36
N HIS A 36 -17.45 -4.25 -10.74
CA HIS A 36 -16.05 -4.17 -10.40
C HIS A 36 -15.28 -3.95 -11.70
N LYS A 37 -14.66 -2.79 -11.83
CA LYS A 37 -13.78 -2.54 -12.97
C LYS A 37 -12.63 -3.54 -12.90
N GLU A 38 -12.50 -4.36 -13.92
CA GLU A 38 -11.41 -5.35 -14.01
C GLU A 38 -10.02 -4.71 -14.07
N LYS A 39 -9.97 -3.43 -14.44
CA LYS A 39 -8.74 -2.66 -14.61
C LYS A 39 -8.89 -1.25 -14.06
N LEU A 40 -7.93 -0.85 -13.21
CA LEU A 40 -7.71 0.55 -12.82
C LEU A 40 -6.46 1.08 -13.53
N VAL A 41 -6.56 2.25 -14.13
CA VAL A 41 -5.43 2.97 -14.74
C VAL A 41 -5.19 4.22 -13.91
N ILE A 42 -3.94 4.40 -13.46
CA ILE A 42 -3.50 5.58 -12.70
C ILE A 42 -2.44 6.29 -13.54
N GLY A 43 -2.69 7.57 -13.85
CA GLY A 43 -1.69 8.44 -14.49
C GLY A 43 -0.68 8.93 -13.44
N THR A 44 0.60 9.02 -13.83
CA THR A 44 1.68 9.61 -13.03
C THR A 44 2.32 10.76 -13.84
N ASP A 45 2.83 11.75 -13.13
CA ASP A 45 3.51 12.92 -13.70
C ASP A 45 4.98 12.65 -14.06
N ALA A 46 5.51 11.51 -13.62
CA ALA A 46 6.87 11.05 -13.90
C ALA A 46 6.90 9.56 -14.18
N ASP A 47 7.87 9.12 -14.98
CA ASP A 47 8.10 7.70 -15.22
C ASP A 47 8.77 7.03 -14.02
N ILE A 48 8.54 5.73 -13.90
CA ILE A 48 9.23 4.86 -12.95
C ILE A 48 10.67 4.69 -13.43
N ASN A 49 11.63 4.92 -12.55
CA ASN A 49 13.06 4.81 -12.90
C ASN A 49 13.75 3.63 -12.22
N ASN A 50 13.24 3.18 -11.06
CA ASN A 50 13.70 1.96 -10.41
C ASN A 50 12.66 1.45 -9.40
N LEU A 51 12.68 0.14 -9.12
CA LEU A 51 11.82 -0.50 -8.13
C LEU A 51 12.63 -1.20 -7.02
N ASN A 52 13.94 -0.97 -6.97
CA ASN A 52 14.79 -1.53 -5.93
C ASN A 52 14.72 -0.67 -4.67
N LEU A 53 14.12 -1.22 -3.61
CA LEU A 53 13.93 -0.57 -2.30
C LEU A 53 15.24 -0.06 -1.67
N GLN A 54 16.38 -0.63 -2.02
CA GLN A 54 17.70 -0.23 -1.51
C GLN A 54 18.31 0.99 -2.23
N LYS A 55 17.64 1.49 -3.26
CA LYS A 55 18.01 2.73 -3.96
C LYS A 55 17.11 3.87 -3.48
N GLN A 56 17.52 5.10 -3.80
CA GLN A 56 16.68 6.26 -3.53
C GLN A 56 15.36 6.14 -4.29
N GLN A 57 14.25 6.41 -3.60
CA GLN A 57 12.90 6.33 -4.15
C GLN A 57 12.34 7.73 -4.40
N ASP A 58 11.62 7.87 -5.50
CA ASP A 58 10.80 9.04 -5.81
C ASP A 58 9.29 8.72 -5.70
N ALA A 59 8.46 9.72 -5.96
CA ALA A 59 7.00 9.57 -5.82
C ALA A 59 6.41 8.53 -6.77
N ALA A 60 6.88 8.47 -8.03
CA ALA A 60 6.38 7.51 -9.03
C ALA A 60 6.72 6.07 -8.66
N ASN A 61 7.95 5.81 -8.21
CA ASN A 61 8.37 4.49 -7.71
C ASN A 61 7.53 4.07 -6.49
N ASN A 62 7.28 5.01 -5.56
CA ASN A 62 6.52 4.75 -4.34
C ASN A 62 5.06 4.34 -4.61
N VAL A 63 4.43 4.82 -5.70
CA VAL A 63 3.09 4.37 -6.09
C VAL A 63 3.08 2.87 -6.33
N ILE A 64 4.09 2.32 -7.01
CA ILE A 64 4.21 0.89 -7.27
C ILE A 64 4.57 0.14 -5.99
N LEU A 65 5.60 0.60 -5.29
CA LEU A 65 6.16 -0.09 -4.12
C LEU A 65 5.17 -0.21 -2.96
N LYS A 66 4.35 0.81 -2.70
CA LYS A 66 3.28 0.77 -1.67
C LYS A 66 2.18 -0.26 -1.97
N ASN A 67 1.98 -0.60 -3.23
CA ASN A 67 0.99 -1.59 -3.64
C ASN A 67 1.55 -3.02 -3.68
N THR A 68 2.86 -3.16 -3.84
CA THR A 68 3.51 -4.48 -3.97
C THR A 68 4.21 -4.94 -2.70
N HIS A 69 4.59 -4.02 -1.83
CA HIS A 69 5.35 -4.29 -0.60
C HIS A 69 4.65 -3.72 0.63
N GLN A 70 5.06 -4.20 1.80
CA GLN A 70 4.52 -3.73 3.07
C GLN A 70 5.61 -3.59 4.13
N THR A 71 5.29 -2.74 5.09
CA THR A 71 6.15 -2.34 6.20
C THR A 71 5.75 -3.03 7.50
N LEU A 72 6.62 -3.01 8.50
CA LEU A 72 6.31 -3.55 9.83
C LEU A 72 5.16 -2.81 10.49
N VAL A 73 5.09 -1.51 10.28
CA VAL A 73 4.12 -0.60 10.90
C VAL A 73 3.41 0.19 9.80
N PHE A 74 2.11 0.37 9.89
CA PHE A 74 1.38 1.27 9.02
C PHE A 74 1.32 2.68 9.60
N PHE A 75 1.39 3.66 8.71
CA PHE A 75 1.12 5.05 9.04
C PHE A 75 -0.34 5.39 8.74
N ASN A 76 -1.10 5.73 9.78
CA ASN A 76 -2.50 6.13 9.67
C ASN A 76 -2.58 7.63 9.40
N ASN A 77 -2.77 7.99 8.14
CA ASN A 77 -2.91 9.38 7.74
C ASN A 77 -4.22 9.96 8.31
N GLY A 78 -4.13 11.07 9.04
CA GLY A 78 -5.28 11.71 9.68
C GLY A 78 -5.48 11.36 11.16
N SER A 79 -4.81 10.36 11.70
CA SER A 79 -4.80 10.04 13.13
C SER A 79 -3.66 10.76 13.87
N GLN A 80 -3.84 10.98 15.16
CA GLN A 80 -2.84 11.62 16.03
C GLN A 80 -2.47 10.73 17.22
N GLY A 81 -1.37 11.05 17.89
CA GLY A 81 -0.93 10.31 19.07
C GLY A 81 -0.59 8.86 18.76
N LYS A 82 -1.00 7.93 19.63
CA LYS A 82 -0.72 6.50 19.51
C LYS A 82 -1.41 5.84 18.31
N GLU A 83 -2.51 6.40 17.81
CA GLU A 83 -3.27 5.89 16.68
C GLU A 83 -2.61 6.24 15.34
N ARG A 84 -1.59 7.11 15.35
CA ARG A 84 -0.84 7.50 14.15
C ARG A 84 -0.12 6.32 13.49
N PHE A 85 0.24 5.31 14.27
CA PHE A 85 0.89 4.09 13.79
C PHE A 85 0.06 2.88 14.18
N GLY A 86 -0.21 2.03 13.20
CA GLY A 86 -0.95 0.79 13.38
C GLY A 86 -0.12 -0.45 13.01
N PRO A 87 -0.59 -1.63 13.44
CA PRO A 87 -0.03 -2.91 13.05
C PRO A 87 0.03 -3.07 11.53
N GLY A 88 1.20 -3.44 11.01
CA GLY A 88 1.42 -3.83 9.63
C GLY A 88 1.80 -5.31 9.56
N LEU A 89 3.03 -5.59 9.13
CA LEU A 89 3.61 -6.94 9.21
C LEU A 89 3.98 -7.33 10.65
N ALA A 90 4.18 -6.33 11.53
CA ALA A 90 4.18 -6.56 12.98
C ALA A 90 2.74 -6.47 13.51
N THR A 91 2.36 -7.38 14.40
CA THR A 91 1.04 -7.37 15.09
C THR A 91 1.04 -6.40 16.26
N ASP A 92 2.16 -6.25 16.91
CA ASP A 92 2.40 -5.38 18.05
C ASP A 92 3.88 -5.16 18.28
N TRP A 93 4.21 -4.16 19.12
CA TRP A 93 5.57 -3.88 19.56
C TRP A 93 5.58 -3.21 20.92
N LYS A 94 6.69 -3.36 21.64
CA LYS A 94 6.92 -2.70 22.91
C LYS A 94 8.40 -2.35 23.11
N PHE A 95 8.65 -1.21 23.71
CA PHE A 95 9.93 -0.92 24.31
C PHE A 95 10.05 -1.72 25.61
N VAL A 96 11.08 -2.57 25.70
CA VAL A 96 11.40 -3.32 26.93
C VAL A 96 12.32 -2.52 27.84
N ASP A 97 13.08 -1.62 27.26
CA ASP A 97 13.86 -0.55 27.90
C ASP A 97 14.06 0.61 26.89
N ASP A 98 14.89 1.60 27.21
CA ASP A 98 15.13 2.79 26.39
C ASP A 98 15.82 2.49 25.03
N THR A 99 16.37 1.31 24.86
CA THR A 99 17.19 0.93 23.71
C THR A 99 16.72 -0.33 23.00
N HIS A 100 15.80 -1.09 23.57
CA HIS A 100 15.34 -2.36 22.99
C HIS A 100 13.83 -2.37 22.72
N ILE A 101 13.49 -2.78 21.52
CA ILE A 101 12.11 -2.92 21.03
C ILE A 101 11.88 -4.39 20.65
N ILE A 102 10.89 -5.03 21.26
CA ILE A 102 10.41 -6.34 20.82
C ILE A 102 9.23 -6.13 19.88
N MET A 103 9.26 -6.78 18.71
CA MET A 103 8.16 -6.81 17.75
C MET A 103 7.69 -8.24 17.52
N ASN A 104 6.40 -8.48 17.61
CA ASN A 104 5.76 -9.73 17.22
C ASN A 104 5.28 -9.61 15.76
N LEU A 105 5.49 -10.65 14.95
CA LEU A 105 5.20 -10.65 13.53
C LEU A 105 3.96 -11.48 13.23
N ARG A 106 3.24 -11.12 12.16
CA ARG A 106 2.15 -11.90 11.59
C ARG A 106 2.66 -13.26 11.12
N LYS A 107 1.82 -14.29 11.28
CA LYS A 107 2.12 -15.68 10.88
C LYS A 107 1.44 -16.09 9.58
N ASP A 108 0.56 -15.25 9.08
CA ASP A 108 -0.30 -15.47 7.91
C ASP A 108 0.19 -14.73 6.66
N VAL A 109 1.37 -14.13 6.71
CA VAL A 109 1.98 -13.37 5.60
C VAL A 109 2.86 -14.25 4.75
N TYR A 110 2.68 -14.15 3.44
CA TYR A 110 3.50 -14.84 2.43
C TYR A 110 4.00 -13.87 1.37
N PHE A 111 5.19 -14.14 0.84
CA PHE A 111 5.71 -13.43 -0.31
C PHE A 111 5.00 -13.83 -1.60
N ASN A 112 4.89 -12.87 -2.52
CA ASN A 112 4.22 -13.04 -3.82
C ASN A 112 5.15 -13.71 -4.86
N ASP A 113 5.87 -14.74 -4.45
CA ASP A 113 6.87 -15.48 -5.22
C ASP A 113 6.30 -16.68 -5.99
N GLY A 114 4.99 -16.91 -5.89
CA GLY A 114 4.31 -18.08 -6.45
C GLY A 114 4.50 -19.38 -5.67
N LYS A 115 5.36 -19.39 -4.66
CA LYS A 115 5.67 -20.56 -3.80
C LYS A 115 5.05 -20.47 -2.41
N LYS A 116 4.41 -19.33 -2.09
CA LYS A 116 3.88 -19.00 -0.75
C LYS A 116 4.98 -19.09 0.33
N THR A 117 6.15 -18.54 0.05
CA THR A 117 7.23 -18.46 1.04
C THR A 117 6.77 -17.60 2.22
N PRO A 118 6.72 -18.12 3.47
CA PRO A 118 6.29 -17.36 4.63
C PRO A 118 7.28 -16.25 4.96
N MET A 119 6.78 -15.08 5.34
CA MET A 119 7.59 -14.00 5.92
C MET A 119 7.93 -14.34 7.37
N THR A 120 9.20 -14.13 7.75
CA THR A 120 9.73 -14.46 9.08
C THR A 120 10.59 -13.34 9.65
N ALA A 121 11.02 -13.49 10.89
CA ALA A 121 11.95 -12.56 11.55
C ALA A 121 13.32 -12.49 10.84
N ASP A 122 13.74 -13.55 10.14
CA ASP A 122 14.96 -13.52 9.33
C ASP A 122 14.87 -12.55 8.17
N ASP A 123 13.68 -12.43 7.54
CA ASP A 123 13.44 -11.48 6.44
C ASP A 123 13.48 -10.03 6.96
N VAL A 124 12.93 -9.80 8.16
CA VAL A 124 12.99 -8.50 8.83
C VAL A 124 14.43 -8.11 9.13
N LYS A 125 15.18 -9.00 9.80
CA LYS A 125 16.60 -8.77 10.08
C LYS A 125 17.39 -8.50 8.82
N PHE A 126 17.22 -9.34 7.80
CA PHE A 126 17.88 -9.20 6.50
C PHE A 126 17.59 -7.82 5.87
N THR A 127 16.33 -7.38 5.90
CA THR A 127 15.92 -6.08 5.33
C THR A 127 16.59 -4.92 6.05
N LEU A 128 16.57 -4.91 7.40
CA LEU A 128 17.15 -3.85 8.20
C LEU A 128 18.69 -3.81 8.04
N ASP A 129 19.35 -4.96 8.09
CA ASP A 129 20.81 -5.05 7.92
C ASP A 129 21.24 -4.62 6.51
N MET A 130 20.41 -4.92 5.49
CA MET A 130 20.67 -4.50 4.12
C MET A 130 20.47 -2.98 3.97
N ALA A 131 19.45 -2.40 4.59
CA ALA A 131 19.20 -0.96 4.59
C ALA A 131 20.40 -0.19 5.17
N MET A 132 21.01 -0.66 6.24
CA MET A 132 22.19 -0.03 6.86
C MET A 132 23.43 -0.02 5.97
N LYS A 133 23.50 -0.90 4.98
CA LYS A 133 24.64 -0.99 4.02
C LYS A 133 24.42 -0.14 2.77
N ASN A 134 23.24 0.48 2.60
CA ASN A 134 22.83 1.16 1.38
C ASN A 134 22.52 2.65 1.61
N VAL A 135 22.15 3.34 0.54
CA VAL A 135 21.86 4.79 0.55
C VAL A 135 20.69 5.16 1.45
N ILE A 136 19.83 4.20 1.79
CA ILE A 136 18.65 4.39 2.63
C ILE A 136 18.93 4.27 4.13
N LYS A 137 20.20 4.10 4.55
CA LYS A 137 20.58 3.98 5.98
C LYS A 137 20.07 5.13 6.86
N SER A 138 19.89 6.31 6.30
CA SER A 138 19.33 7.48 7.01
C SER A 138 17.88 7.26 7.46
N ALA A 139 17.13 6.38 6.79
CA ALA A 139 15.77 6.00 7.20
C ALA A 139 15.76 5.17 8.50
N LEU A 140 16.92 4.62 8.92
CA LEU A 140 17.08 3.85 10.16
C LEU A 140 17.99 4.57 11.16
N ALA A 141 17.85 5.90 11.28
CA ALA A 141 18.64 6.67 12.23
C ALA A 141 18.45 6.12 13.65
N GLY A 142 19.57 5.83 14.32
CA GLY A 142 19.57 5.22 15.66
C GLY A 142 19.54 3.69 15.69
N TYR A 143 19.33 2.99 14.57
CA TYR A 143 19.42 1.52 14.55
C TYR A 143 20.85 1.05 14.87
N VAL A 144 20.96 0.07 15.76
CA VAL A 144 22.23 -0.57 16.11
C VAL A 144 22.29 -1.96 15.50
N LYS A 145 21.35 -2.83 15.86
CA LYS A 145 21.24 -4.19 15.32
C LYS A 145 19.85 -4.75 15.55
N SER A 146 19.58 -5.89 14.94
CA SER A 146 18.40 -6.71 15.25
C SER A 146 18.79 -8.15 15.56
N THR A 147 18.02 -8.79 16.45
CA THR A 147 18.22 -10.17 16.90
C THR A 147 16.93 -10.94 16.73
N VAL A 148 16.99 -12.03 15.97
CA VAL A 148 15.87 -12.97 15.83
C VAL A 148 15.72 -13.72 17.15
N LYS A 149 14.57 -13.57 17.82
CA LYS A 149 14.24 -14.25 19.07
C LYS A 149 13.57 -15.60 18.80
N ASP A 150 12.66 -15.61 17.82
CA ASP A 150 12.08 -16.80 17.24
C ASP A 150 11.62 -16.52 15.80
N LYS A 151 10.97 -17.49 15.15
CA LYS A 151 10.52 -17.38 13.75
C LYS A 151 9.66 -16.14 13.48
N TYR A 152 8.90 -15.66 14.46
CA TYR A 152 7.95 -14.56 14.35
C TYR A 152 8.12 -13.50 15.43
N GLN A 153 9.31 -13.40 16.01
CA GLN A 153 9.64 -12.37 16.98
C GLN A 153 11.07 -11.85 16.73
N ILE A 154 11.19 -10.53 16.70
CA ILE A 154 12.48 -9.85 16.54
C ILE A 154 12.66 -8.80 17.63
N GLU A 155 13.89 -8.70 18.11
CA GLU A 155 14.35 -7.62 18.98
C GLU A 155 15.17 -6.63 18.15
N ILE A 156 14.89 -5.36 18.28
CA ILE A 156 15.63 -4.27 17.62
C ILE A 156 16.27 -3.42 18.70
N GLU A 157 17.59 -3.26 18.60
CA GLU A 157 18.38 -2.37 19.45
C GLU A 157 18.58 -1.03 18.74
N ILE A 158 18.34 0.06 19.47
CA ILE A 158 18.55 1.44 19.04
C ILE A 158 19.51 2.15 19.97
N SER A 159 20.22 3.15 19.48
CA SER A 159 21.28 3.86 20.23
C SER A 159 20.76 4.67 21.42
N SER A 160 19.51 5.11 21.37
CA SER A 160 18.82 5.85 22.43
C SER A 160 17.31 5.82 22.20
N TYR A 161 16.52 6.05 23.24
CA TYR A 161 15.08 6.13 23.13
C TYR A 161 14.65 7.16 22.09
N ASN A 162 13.89 6.69 21.10
CA ASN A 162 13.37 7.53 20.02
C ASN A 162 12.04 6.97 19.48
N ASN A 163 10.95 7.65 19.77
CA ASN A 163 9.62 7.29 19.23
C ASN A 163 9.53 7.44 17.70
N GLU A 164 10.35 8.31 17.10
CA GLU A 164 10.38 8.47 15.64
C GLU A 164 10.95 7.25 14.93
N PHE A 165 11.68 6.38 15.66
CA PHE A 165 12.17 5.13 15.12
C PHE A 165 11.01 4.23 14.63
N ILE A 166 9.91 4.17 15.38
CA ILE A 166 8.70 3.43 14.96
C ILE A 166 8.13 4.02 13.66
N GLN A 167 8.16 5.36 13.52
CA GLN A 167 7.76 6.02 12.27
C GLN A 167 8.63 5.57 11.09
N SER A 168 9.94 5.47 11.29
CA SER A 168 10.87 5.00 10.25
C SER A 168 10.46 3.64 9.70
N LEU A 169 10.02 2.72 10.56
CA LEU A 169 9.58 1.38 10.18
C LEU A 169 8.29 1.35 9.34
N SER A 170 7.62 2.49 9.14
CA SER A 170 6.49 2.66 8.21
C SER A 170 6.90 3.20 6.85
N SER A 171 8.17 3.51 6.63
CA SER A 171 8.65 4.09 5.38
C SER A 171 8.83 3.04 4.29
N VAL A 172 8.45 3.38 3.05
CA VAL A 172 8.49 2.47 1.90
C VAL A 172 9.85 1.80 1.68
N PRO A 173 10.99 2.50 1.78
CA PRO A 173 12.31 1.87 1.62
C PRO A 173 12.60 0.74 2.61
N LEU A 174 11.92 0.72 3.75
CA LEU A 174 12.04 -0.31 4.79
C LEU A 174 10.95 -1.40 4.69
N SER A 175 10.24 -1.47 3.58
CA SER A 175 9.33 -2.60 3.31
C SER A 175 10.10 -3.92 3.30
N ILE A 176 9.50 -4.95 3.90
CA ILE A 176 10.20 -6.22 4.12
C ILE A 176 10.42 -6.97 2.82
N GLN A 177 11.65 -7.43 2.61
CA GLN A 177 12.12 -8.13 1.44
C GLN A 177 12.41 -9.60 1.77
N SER A 178 12.18 -10.49 0.79
CA SER A 178 12.42 -11.93 0.96
C SER A 178 13.89 -12.26 0.97
N LYS A 179 14.46 -12.59 2.13
CA LYS A 179 15.83 -13.11 2.25
C LYS A 179 16.03 -14.32 1.33
N LYS A 180 15.04 -15.22 1.31
CA LYS A 180 15.11 -16.41 0.48
C LYS A 180 15.24 -16.09 -1.01
N ALA A 181 14.55 -15.09 -1.52
CA ALA A 181 14.66 -14.69 -2.93
C ALA A 181 16.07 -14.21 -3.29
N TYR A 182 16.74 -13.51 -2.36
CA TYR A 182 18.14 -13.09 -2.52
C TYR A 182 19.10 -14.29 -2.43
N ASP A 183 18.90 -15.18 -1.47
CA ASP A 183 19.73 -16.38 -1.27
C ASP A 183 19.62 -17.35 -2.46
N ASP A 184 18.43 -17.49 -3.04
CA ASP A 184 18.17 -18.32 -4.22
C ASP A 184 18.71 -17.70 -5.53
N GLY A 185 19.25 -16.48 -5.48
CA GLY A 185 19.79 -15.80 -6.67
C GLY A 185 18.73 -15.36 -7.67
N VAL A 186 17.51 -15.07 -7.23
CA VAL A 186 16.46 -14.52 -8.10
C VAL A 186 16.97 -13.22 -8.74
N LYS A 187 16.79 -13.05 -10.06
CA LYS A 187 17.37 -11.95 -10.84
C LYS A 187 16.98 -10.55 -10.30
N GLU A 188 15.73 -10.39 -9.88
CA GLU A 188 15.20 -9.12 -9.36
C GLU A 188 14.41 -9.38 -8.06
N PRO A 189 15.10 -9.81 -6.99
CA PRO A 189 14.45 -10.24 -5.75
C PRO A 189 13.65 -9.13 -5.09
N TRP A 190 14.01 -7.87 -5.33
CA TRP A 190 13.31 -6.67 -4.84
C TRP A 190 11.92 -6.45 -5.46
N LEU A 191 11.51 -7.22 -6.48
CA LEU A 191 10.16 -7.20 -7.03
C LEU A 191 9.19 -8.14 -6.28
N ILE A 192 9.72 -8.98 -5.38
CA ILE A 192 8.94 -9.94 -4.60
C ILE A 192 8.58 -9.31 -3.25
N GLY A 193 7.34 -8.88 -3.12
CA GLY A 193 6.81 -8.28 -1.89
C GLY A 193 5.69 -9.10 -1.25
N THR A 194 5.06 -8.52 -0.24
CA THR A 194 3.95 -9.11 0.54
C THR A 194 2.62 -8.39 0.31
N GLY A 195 2.58 -7.43 -0.61
CA GLY A 195 1.46 -6.52 -0.81
C GLY A 195 0.25 -7.13 -1.54
N PRO A 196 -0.87 -6.37 -1.64
CA PRO A 196 -2.11 -6.80 -2.29
C PRO A 196 -1.97 -7.00 -3.80
N TYR A 197 -0.95 -6.42 -4.38
CA TYR A 197 -0.61 -6.59 -5.79
C TYR A 197 0.81 -7.13 -5.93
N LYS A 198 1.06 -7.82 -7.03
CA LYS A 198 2.39 -8.24 -7.46
C LYS A 198 2.77 -7.58 -8.76
N TYR A 199 4.05 -7.31 -8.93
CA TYR A 199 4.64 -6.86 -10.17
C TYR A 199 4.39 -7.89 -11.29
N ASP A 200 4.03 -7.40 -12.47
CA ASP A 200 3.81 -8.22 -13.64
C ASP A 200 4.70 -7.77 -14.81
N LYS A 201 4.62 -6.50 -15.22
CA LYS A 201 5.39 -5.98 -16.35
C LYS A 201 5.63 -4.48 -16.23
N TRP A 202 6.82 -4.04 -16.60
CA TRP A 202 7.16 -2.63 -16.78
C TRP A 202 7.74 -2.40 -18.18
N VAL A 203 7.18 -1.44 -18.88
CA VAL A 203 7.69 -0.90 -20.15
C VAL A 203 7.99 0.57 -19.90
N GLN A 204 9.30 0.89 -19.88
CA GLN A 204 9.77 2.23 -19.58
C GLN A 204 9.17 3.25 -20.53
N GLY A 205 8.71 4.39 -20.02
CA GLY A 205 8.05 5.45 -20.77
C GLY A 205 6.60 5.16 -21.17
N GLU A 206 6.07 3.97 -20.86
CA GLU A 206 4.71 3.59 -21.25
C GLU A 206 3.83 3.23 -20.03
N TYR A 207 4.16 2.13 -19.34
CA TYR A 207 3.35 1.66 -18.20
C TYR A 207 4.09 0.69 -17.28
N CYS A 208 3.64 0.62 -16.03
CA CYS A 208 3.90 -0.49 -15.13
C CYS A 208 2.58 -1.20 -14.77
N ARG A 209 2.54 -2.50 -14.97
CA ARG A 209 1.37 -3.34 -14.69
C ARG A 209 1.57 -4.16 -13.43
N LEU A 210 0.57 -4.08 -12.55
CA LEU A 210 0.44 -4.90 -11.37
C LEU A 210 -0.75 -5.84 -11.52
N THR A 211 -0.69 -7.01 -10.91
CA THR A 211 -1.80 -7.96 -10.85
C THR A 211 -2.20 -8.21 -9.40
N LYS A 212 -3.50 -8.32 -9.14
CA LYS A 212 -4.04 -8.57 -7.81
C LYS A 212 -3.58 -9.93 -7.27
N VAL A 213 -3.18 -9.97 -6.02
CA VAL A 213 -2.89 -11.22 -5.29
C VAL A 213 -4.21 -11.78 -4.76
N LYS A 214 -4.61 -12.98 -5.20
CA LYS A 214 -5.91 -13.59 -4.84
C LYS A 214 -6.04 -13.84 -3.34
N ASP A 215 -5.00 -14.44 -2.75
CA ASP A 215 -4.97 -14.87 -1.34
C ASP A 215 -4.16 -13.88 -0.50
N TYR A 216 -4.41 -12.58 -0.69
CA TYR A 216 -3.73 -11.54 0.07
C TYR A 216 -4.14 -11.60 1.55
N TRP A 217 -3.17 -11.66 2.45
CA TRP A 217 -3.40 -11.80 3.89
C TRP A 217 -4.22 -10.63 4.49
N GLY A 218 -4.10 -9.43 3.95
CA GLY A 218 -4.82 -8.24 4.40
C GLY A 218 -6.27 -8.14 3.93
N ASN A 219 -6.81 -9.10 3.17
CA ASN A 219 -8.21 -9.06 2.72
C ASN A 219 -9.23 -9.15 3.88
N ASN A 220 -8.79 -9.65 5.04
CA ASN A 220 -9.62 -9.81 6.24
C ASN A 220 -9.27 -8.78 7.33
N LEU A 221 -8.52 -7.74 7.00
CA LEU A 221 -8.30 -6.63 7.92
C LEU A 221 -9.58 -5.78 8.00
N PRO A 222 -9.96 -5.31 9.20
CA PRO A 222 -11.15 -4.49 9.39
C PRO A 222 -11.04 -3.13 8.67
#